data_dfdb0d94e7176d9761c72f9106fc8797
#
_entry.id   dfdb0d94e7176d9761c72f9106fc8797
#
_cell.length_a   1.000
_cell.length_b   1.000
_cell.length_c   1.000
_cell.angle_alpha   90.00
_cell.angle_beta   90.00
_cell.angle_gamma   90.00
#
_symmetry.space_group_name_H-M   'P 1'
#
loop_
_entity.id
_entity.type
_entity.pdbx_description
1 polymer ?
#
loop_
_entity_poly.entity_id
_entity_poly.type
_entity_poly.pdbx_seq_one_letter_code
_entity_poly.pdbx_strand_id
1 'polypeptide(L)'
;PIGDNGRGLAGMGGLGGDTIRGADELDSAGNTVKAVTKGFSIGAAGLTVISLLGAYMSEVNVSLASLGKELITGFDIMDPTVFFGILVGAAVPAVFSAMLMLGVDKNAQKMVAEIRRQFHEIVGLKEGKEGVKADYDTCINIATEGALHELIPAGLLAIVATVIVGFIGGPLAIGGFLLGNIVSGLLLALFMSNAGGLWDNSKKYIEAGNEGGKGSRAHKAAVTGDTVGDPFKDTAGPSINTQITVVSLVASLLASVFAAISLFG
;
A
#
# COMPACT_ATOMS: atom_id res chain seq x y z
N PRO A 1 4.15 10.11 -9.56
CA PRO A 1 5.05 9.18 -10.29
C PRO A 1 5.71 9.79 -11.53
N ILE A 2 4.96 10.51 -12.40
CA ILE A 2 5.54 11.06 -13.64
C ILE A 2 6.59 12.14 -13.33
N GLY A 3 6.31 13.05 -12.38
CA GLY A 3 7.27 14.08 -11.97
C GLY A 3 8.55 13.48 -11.36
N ASP A 4 8.39 12.49 -10.49
CA ASP A 4 9.47 11.75 -9.85
C ASP A 4 10.33 10.99 -10.89
N ASN A 5 9.70 10.25 -11.79
CA ASN A 5 10.41 9.57 -12.89
C ASN A 5 11.09 10.57 -13.84
N GLY A 6 10.44 11.68 -14.17
CA GLY A 6 10.99 12.74 -15.00
C GLY A 6 12.23 13.37 -14.37
N ARG A 7 12.20 13.60 -13.04
CA ARG A 7 13.36 14.08 -12.29
C ARG A 7 14.52 13.07 -12.31
N GLY A 8 14.20 11.78 -12.13
CA GLY A 8 15.19 10.70 -12.22
C GLY A 8 15.87 10.66 -13.58
N LEU A 9 15.09 10.75 -14.68
CA LEU A 9 15.61 10.78 -16.05
C LEU A 9 16.48 12.01 -16.30
N ALA A 10 16.07 13.20 -15.84
CA ALA A 10 16.86 14.42 -15.96
C ALA A 10 18.22 14.30 -15.23
N GLY A 11 18.22 13.70 -14.03
CA GLY A 11 19.45 13.45 -13.27
C GLY A 11 20.36 12.44 -13.95
N MET A 12 19.84 11.32 -14.42
CA MET A 12 20.62 10.29 -15.14
C MET A 12 21.12 10.78 -16.50
N GLY A 13 20.37 11.66 -17.16
CA GLY A 13 20.77 12.30 -18.43
C GLY A 13 21.81 13.39 -18.28
N GLY A 14 22.25 13.74 -17.07
CA GLY A 14 23.23 14.77 -16.80
C GLY A 14 22.78 16.17 -17.25
N LEU A 15 21.47 16.46 -17.22
CA LEU A 15 20.93 17.74 -17.65
C LEU A 15 21.33 18.87 -16.69
N GLY A 16 21.48 20.09 -17.22
CA GLY A 16 21.99 21.24 -16.48
C GLY A 16 21.16 21.65 -15.25
N GLY A 17 21.77 22.42 -14.34
CA GLY A 17 21.22 22.75 -13.04
C GLY A 17 19.83 23.39 -13.04
N ASP A 18 19.49 24.20 -14.05
CA ASP A 18 18.14 24.80 -14.16
C ASP A 18 17.06 23.75 -14.49
N THR A 19 17.39 22.79 -15.36
CA THR A 19 16.48 21.68 -15.69
C THR A 19 16.27 20.77 -14.47
N ILE A 20 17.33 20.47 -13.74
CA ILE A 20 17.23 19.68 -12.50
C ILE A 20 16.38 20.40 -11.47
N ARG A 21 16.59 21.71 -11.26
CA ARG A 21 15.81 22.52 -10.32
C ARG A 21 14.33 22.54 -10.68
N GLY A 22 13.99 22.77 -11.95
CA GLY A 22 12.61 22.71 -12.42
C GLY A 22 11.99 21.32 -12.26
N ALA A 23 12.76 20.26 -12.48
CA ALA A 23 12.31 18.89 -12.26
C ALA A 23 12.09 18.58 -10.75
N ASP A 24 12.95 19.08 -9.85
CA ASP A 24 12.79 18.96 -8.41
C ASP A 24 11.53 19.69 -7.91
N GLU A 25 11.22 20.87 -8.45
CA GLU A 25 10.00 21.63 -8.14
C GLU A 25 8.74 20.88 -8.59
N LEU A 26 8.76 20.34 -9.83
CA LEU A 26 7.64 19.54 -10.35
C LEU A 26 7.43 18.25 -9.56
N ASP A 27 8.48 17.60 -9.14
CA ASP A 27 8.43 16.40 -8.33
C ASP A 27 7.89 16.69 -6.92
N SER A 28 8.34 17.77 -6.30
CA SER A 28 7.83 18.24 -5.00
C SER A 28 6.35 18.62 -5.06
N ALA A 29 5.92 19.32 -6.12
CA ALA A 29 4.52 19.61 -6.37
C ALA A 29 3.73 18.31 -6.62
N GLY A 30 4.31 17.36 -7.37
CA GLY A 30 3.75 16.03 -7.62
C GLY A 30 3.49 15.25 -6.35
N ASN A 31 4.41 15.28 -5.37
CA ASN A 31 4.22 14.64 -4.07
C ASN A 31 3.06 15.25 -3.28
N THR A 32 2.92 16.57 -3.29
CA THR A 32 1.81 17.26 -2.65
C THR A 32 0.47 16.91 -3.29
N VAL A 33 0.38 17.00 -4.61
CA VAL A 33 -0.81 16.61 -5.39
C VAL A 33 -1.16 15.15 -5.15
N LYS A 34 -0.15 14.27 -5.14
CA LYS A 34 -0.31 12.84 -4.88
C LYS A 34 -0.91 12.58 -3.49
N ALA A 35 -0.45 13.27 -2.45
CA ALA A 35 -1.00 13.15 -1.11
C ALA A 35 -2.46 13.61 -1.05
N VAL A 36 -2.80 14.77 -1.64
CA VAL A 36 -4.18 15.28 -1.70
C VAL A 36 -5.09 14.36 -2.51
N THR A 37 -4.66 13.94 -3.70
CA THR A 37 -5.44 13.07 -4.58
C THR A 37 -5.64 11.68 -3.99
N LYS A 38 -4.62 11.14 -3.33
CA LYS A 38 -4.76 9.86 -2.60
C LYS A 38 -5.71 10.01 -1.41
N GLY A 39 -5.65 11.11 -0.66
CA GLY A 39 -6.59 11.39 0.41
C GLY A 39 -8.04 11.40 -0.09
N PHE A 40 -8.30 12.05 -1.23
CA PHE A 40 -9.62 12.02 -1.88
C PHE A 40 -10.00 10.59 -2.34
N SER A 41 -9.12 9.90 -3.04
CA SER A 41 -9.35 8.51 -3.50
C SER A 41 -9.63 7.55 -2.34
N ILE A 42 -8.85 7.65 -1.26
CA ILE A 42 -9.01 6.82 -0.05
C ILE A 42 -10.34 7.14 0.63
N GLY A 43 -10.70 8.43 0.73
CA GLY A 43 -11.99 8.84 1.28
C GLY A 43 -13.17 8.36 0.43
N ALA A 44 -13.08 8.48 -0.89
CA ALA A 44 -14.09 7.96 -1.82
C ALA A 44 -14.21 6.42 -1.73
N ALA A 45 -13.09 5.72 -1.63
CA ALA A 45 -13.09 4.28 -1.39
C ALA A 45 -13.77 3.91 -0.07
N GLY A 46 -13.52 4.68 1.00
CA GLY A 46 -14.21 4.49 2.28
C GLY A 46 -15.73 4.58 2.16
N LEU A 47 -16.23 5.58 1.43
CA LEU A 47 -17.68 5.71 1.15
C LEU A 47 -18.19 4.52 0.32
N THR A 48 -17.43 4.09 -0.69
CA THR A 48 -17.78 2.91 -1.50
C THR A 48 -17.88 1.66 -0.64
N VAL A 49 -16.95 1.46 0.30
CA VAL A 49 -16.94 0.25 1.15
C VAL A 49 -18.07 0.29 2.20
N ILE A 50 -18.50 1.47 2.66
CA ILE A 50 -19.73 1.59 3.46
C ILE A 50 -20.95 1.12 2.65
N SER A 51 -21.00 1.48 1.37
CA SER A 51 -22.05 1.00 0.46
C SER A 51 -21.95 -0.51 0.23
N LEU A 52 -20.72 -1.04 0.12
CA LEU A 52 -20.48 -2.50 0.00
C LEU A 52 -20.86 -3.25 1.28
N LEU A 53 -20.71 -2.66 2.47
CA LEU A 53 -21.20 -3.25 3.71
C LEU A 53 -22.73 -3.38 3.72
N GLY A 54 -23.44 -2.36 3.20
CA GLY A 54 -24.88 -2.43 3.00
C GLY A 54 -25.30 -3.49 1.97
N ALA A 55 -24.56 -3.60 0.86
CA ALA A 55 -24.76 -4.64 -0.14
C ALA A 55 -24.51 -6.04 0.45
N TYR A 56 -23.43 -6.21 1.20
CA TYR A 56 -23.14 -7.46 1.91
C TYR A 56 -24.30 -7.88 2.83
N MET A 57 -24.81 -6.96 3.66
CA MET A 57 -25.95 -7.23 4.52
C MET A 57 -27.22 -7.63 3.72
N SER A 58 -27.45 -7.00 2.57
CA SER A 58 -28.55 -7.35 1.67
C SER A 58 -28.41 -8.78 1.13
N GLU A 59 -27.23 -9.16 0.62
CA GLU A 59 -26.95 -10.51 0.11
C GLU A 59 -27.08 -11.58 1.20
N VAL A 60 -26.57 -11.29 2.40
CA VAL A 60 -26.74 -12.18 3.57
C VAL A 60 -28.23 -12.37 3.87
N ASN A 61 -29.02 -11.29 3.93
CA ASN A 61 -30.44 -11.35 4.25
C ASN A 61 -31.26 -12.12 3.22
N VAL A 62 -30.93 -11.99 1.93
CA VAL A 62 -31.55 -12.84 0.88
C VAL A 62 -31.29 -14.31 1.16
N SER A 63 -30.07 -14.66 1.55
CA SER A 63 -29.70 -16.04 1.86
C SER A 63 -30.35 -16.55 3.15
N LEU A 64 -30.36 -15.74 4.23
CA LEU A 64 -31.00 -16.09 5.50
C LEU A 64 -32.51 -16.29 5.32
N ALA A 65 -33.18 -15.42 4.56
CA ALA A 65 -34.60 -15.57 4.24
C ALA A 65 -34.89 -16.89 3.52
N SER A 66 -34.05 -17.29 2.57
CA SER A 66 -34.18 -18.57 1.86
C SER A 66 -33.99 -19.79 2.77
N LEU A 67 -33.22 -19.64 3.84
CA LEU A 67 -32.95 -20.67 4.85
C LEU A 67 -33.96 -20.64 6.02
N GLY A 68 -34.92 -19.70 6.02
CA GLY A 68 -35.88 -19.53 7.11
C GLY A 68 -35.26 -19.05 8.43
N LYS A 69 -34.06 -18.42 8.35
CA LYS A 69 -33.37 -17.82 9.49
C LYS A 69 -33.78 -16.36 9.69
N GLU A 70 -33.53 -15.82 10.90
CA GLU A 70 -33.77 -14.40 11.19
C GLU A 70 -32.86 -13.49 10.37
N LEU A 71 -33.42 -12.35 9.96
CA LEU A 71 -32.68 -11.36 9.18
C LEU A 71 -31.81 -10.50 10.06
N ILE A 72 -30.63 -10.14 9.55
CA ILE A 72 -29.71 -9.21 10.21
C ILE A 72 -30.18 -7.78 9.93
N THR A 73 -30.43 -7.00 10.97
CA THR A 73 -30.83 -5.58 10.89
C THR A 73 -29.68 -4.61 11.10
N GLY A 74 -28.53 -5.11 11.58
CA GLY A 74 -27.30 -4.34 11.85
C GLY A 74 -26.24 -5.22 12.48
N PHE A 75 -25.08 -4.63 12.72
CA PHE A 75 -23.95 -5.30 13.37
C PHE A 75 -23.74 -4.67 14.76
N ASP A 76 -24.23 -5.34 15.79
CA ASP A 76 -24.06 -4.87 17.17
C ASP A 76 -22.62 -5.13 17.63
N ILE A 77 -21.89 -4.05 17.94
CA ILE A 77 -20.50 -4.15 18.42
C ILE A 77 -20.36 -4.80 19.80
N MET A 78 -21.46 -4.91 20.54
CA MET A 78 -21.48 -5.64 21.83
C MET A 78 -21.62 -7.14 21.65
N ASP A 79 -22.01 -7.61 20.46
CA ASP A 79 -22.00 -9.04 20.12
C ASP A 79 -20.55 -9.55 20.05
N PRO A 80 -20.20 -10.60 20.84
CA PRO A 80 -18.84 -11.14 20.84
C PRO A 80 -18.35 -11.59 19.45
N THR A 81 -19.25 -12.07 18.60
CA THR A 81 -18.93 -12.55 17.25
C THR A 81 -18.58 -11.37 16.34
N VAL A 82 -19.37 -10.29 16.40
CA VAL A 82 -19.10 -9.05 15.67
C VAL A 82 -17.78 -8.43 16.17
N PHE A 83 -17.59 -8.38 17.50
CA PHE A 83 -16.38 -7.83 18.10
C PHE A 83 -15.12 -8.62 17.72
N PHE A 84 -15.19 -9.95 17.70
CA PHE A 84 -14.13 -10.81 17.18
C PHE A 84 -13.79 -10.42 15.72
N GLY A 85 -14.82 -10.30 14.89
CA GLY A 85 -14.65 -9.86 13.51
C GLY A 85 -13.92 -8.51 13.40
N ILE A 86 -14.34 -7.51 14.21
CA ILE A 86 -13.71 -6.18 14.23
C ILE A 86 -12.22 -6.27 14.54
N LEU A 87 -11.82 -7.04 15.55
CA LEU A 87 -10.43 -7.17 15.96
C LEU A 87 -9.57 -7.78 14.84
N VAL A 88 -10.03 -8.89 14.25
CA VAL A 88 -9.31 -9.55 13.15
C VAL A 88 -9.27 -8.65 11.93
N GLY A 89 -10.40 -8.05 11.56
CA GLY A 89 -10.49 -7.13 10.42
C GLY A 89 -9.57 -5.92 10.56
N ALA A 90 -9.48 -5.35 11.75
CA ALA A 90 -8.60 -4.21 12.01
C ALA A 90 -7.10 -4.58 11.92
N ALA A 91 -6.74 -5.82 12.20
CA ALA A 91 -5.36 -6.29 12.10
C ALA A 91 -4.89 -6.52 10.65
N VAL A 92 -5.79 -6.89 9.74
CA VAL A 92 -5.44 -7.26 8.36
C VAL A 92 -4.69 -6.17 7.60
N PRO A 93 -5.12 -4.90 7.56
CA PRO A 93 -4.37 -3.85 6.85
C PRO A 93 -2.97 -3.61 7.41
N ALA A 94 -2.80 -3.75 8.73
CA ALA A 94 -1.49 -3.59 9.37
C ALA A 94 -0.53 -4.72 8.97
N VAL A 95 -0.98 -5.98 9.03
CA VAL A 95 -0.18 -7.14 8.61
C VAL A 95 0.11 -7.09 7.11
N PHE A 96 -0.89 -6.76 6.30
CA PHE A 96 -0.76 -6.59 4.85
C PHE A 96 0.30 -5.55 4.49
N SER A 97 0.25 -4.37 5.10
CA SER A 97 1.24 -3.32 4.84
C SER A 97 2.65 -3.71 5.30
N ALA A 98 2.77 -4.39 6.44
CA ALA A 98 4.06 -4.90 6.91
C ALA A 98 4.66 -5.93 5.95
N MET A 99 3.85 -6.84 5.40
CA MET A 99 4.29 -7.82 4.39
C MET A 99 4.79 -7.12 3.12
N LEU A 100 4.06 -6.10 2.63
CA LEU A 100 4.49 -5.34 1.46
C LEU A 100 5.80 -4.60 1.70
N MET A 101 5.98 -3.96 2.85
CA MET A 101 7.23 -3.27 3.19
C MET A 101 8.41 -4.22 3.29
N LEU A 102 8.23 -5.39 3.88
CA LEU A 102 9.25 -6.45 3.89
C LEU A 102 9.59 -6.94 2.49
N GLY A 103 8.58 -7.05 1.61
CA GLY A 103 8.78 -7.40 0.20
C GLY A 103 9.61 -6.36 -0.54
N VAL A 104 9.31 -5.06 -0.33
CA VAL A 104 10.11 -3.95 -0.89
C VAL A 104 11.56 -4.03 -0.42
N ASP A 105 11.81 -4.23 0.89
CA ASP A 105 13.16 -4.35 1.42
C ASP A 105 13.93 -5.52 0.80
N LYS A 106 13.33 -6.70 0.74
CA LYS A 106 13.97 -7.88 0.11
C LYS A 106 14.32 -7.61 -1.35
N ASN A 107 13.43 -6.98 -2.11
CA ASN A 107 13.66 -6.68 -3.51
C ASN A 107 14.73 -5.60 -3.69
N ALA A 108 14.73 -4.58 -2.84
CA ALA A 108 15.77 -3.55 -2.82
C ALA A 108 17.15 -4.13 -2.54
N GLN A 109 17.27 -5.09 -1.62
CA GLN A 109 18.54 -5.77 -1.35
C GLN A 109 19.08 -6.55 -2.55
N LYS A 110 18.20 -7.23 -3.32
CA LYS A 110 18.56 -7.89 -4.57
C LYS A 110 19.05 -6.88 -5.61
N MET A 111 18.34 -5.75 -5.74
CA MET A 111 18.73 -4.67 -6.65
C MET A 111 20.09 -4.08 -6.30
N VAL A 112 20.34 -3.81 -5.01
CA VAL A 112 21.64 -3.31 -4.53
C VAL A 112 22.77 -4.30 -4.83
N ALA A 113 22.52 -5.59 -4.64
CA ALA A 113 23.50 -6.63 -4.96
C ALA A 113 23.84 -6.64 -6.46
N GLU A 114 22.82 -6.54 -7.32
CA GLU A 114 22.99 -6.46 -8.78
C GLU A 114 23.74 -5.20 -9.22
N ILE A 115 23.40 -4.04 -8.69
CA ILE A 115 24.12 -2.78 -8.98
C ILE A 115 25.60 -2.90 -8.59
N ARG A 116 25.89 -3.48 -7.41
CA ARG A 116 27.28 -3.71 -6.98
C ARG A 116 28.01 -4.68 -7.90
N ARG A 117 27.34 -5.75 -8.34
CA ARG A 117 27.91 -6.69 -9.33
C ARG A 117 28.29 -5.98 -10.61
N GLN A 118 27.37 -5.19 -11.16
CA GLN A 118 27.61 -4.44 -12.41
C GLN A 118 28.78 -3.43 -12.26
N PHE A 119 28.86 -2.70 -11.16
CA PHE A 119 29.99 -1.80 -10.90
C PHE A 119 31.34 -2.52 -10.76
N HIS A 120 31.33 -3.79 -10.38
CA HIS A 120 32.57 -4.58 -10.26
C HIS A 120 32.95 -5.26 -11.59
N GLU A 121 31.98 -5.76 -12.34
CA GLU A 121 32.22 -6.57 -13.53
C GLU A 121 32.27 -5.74 -14.82
N ILE A 122 31.49 -4.66 -14.92
CA ILE A 122 31.47 -3.80 -16.12
C ILE A 122 32.52 -2.72 -15.97
N VAL A 123 33.67 -2.92 -16.62
CA VAL A 123 34.82 -2.01 -16.55
C VAL A 123 34.43 -0.62 -17.09
N GLY A 124 34.63 0.40 -16.27
CA GLY A 124 34.35 1.78 -16.63
C GLY A 124 32.92 2.25 -16.30
N LEU A 125 32.03 1.37 -15.84
CA LEU A 125 30.67 1.76 -15.47
C LEU A 125 30.65 2.67 -14.23
N LYS A 126 31.44 2.31 -13.20
CA LYS A 126 31.56 3.09 -11.96
C LYS A 126 32.18 4.48 -12.21
N GLU A 127 33.09 4.58 -13.14
CA GLU A 127 33.76 5.82 -13.54
C GLU A 127 32.95 6.64 -14.52
N GLY A 128 31.81 6.14 -15.02
CA GLY A 128 30.97 6.83 -16.00
C GLY A 128 31.64 7.00 -17.36
N LYS A 129 32.46 6.03 -17.80
CA LYS A 129 33.14 6.12 -19.09
C LYS A 129 32.17 6.18 -20.25
N GLU A 130 32.46 7.04 -21.20
CA GLU A 130 31.65 7.23 -22.41
C GLU A 130 31.50 5.91 -23.20
N GLY A 131 30.28 5.57 -23.60
CA GLY A 131 29.95 4.33 -24.30
C GLY A 131 29.75 3.10 -23.43
N VAL A 132 30.04 3.15 -22.11
CA VAL A 132 29.78 2.06 -21.17
C VAL A 132 28.35 2.18 -20.64
N LYS A 133 27.56 1.11 -20.75
CA LYS A 133 26.16 1.07 -20.28
C LYS A 133 25.96 -0.01 -19.23
N ALA A 134 25.09 0.27 -18.28
CA ALA A 134 24.62 -0.73 -17.33
C ALA A 134 23.70 -1.75 -18.01
N ASP A 135 23.60 -2.94 -17.43
CA ASP A 135 22.58 -3.93 -17.77
C ASP A 135 21.25 -3.55 -17.13
N TYR A 136 20.49 -2.69 -17.81
CA TYR A 136 19.19 -2.24 -17.34
C TYR A 136 18.14 -3.35 -17.36
N ASP A 137 18.24 -4.29 -18.32
CA ASP A 137 17.26 -5.36 -18.47
C ASP A 137 17.24 -6.28 -17.24
N THR A 138 18.43 -6.63 -16.74
CA THR A 138 18.53 -7.40 -15.48
C THR A 138 17.96 -6.63 -14.30
N CYS A 139 18.22 -5.32 -14.19
CA CYS A 139 17.63 -4.51 -13.12
C CYS A 139 16.09 -4.43 -13.22
N ILE A 140 15.55 -4.23 -14.42
CA ILE A 140 14.10 -4.20 -14.66
C ILE A 140 13.47 -5.53 -14.30
N ASN A 141 14.07 -6.65 -14.69
CA ASN A 141 13.58 -8.00 -14.38
C ASN A 141 13.54 -8.24 -12.85
N ILE A 142 14.62 -7.89 -12.13
CA ILE A 142 14.66 -8.00 -10.66
C ILE A 142 13.52 -7.20 -10.03
N ALA A 143 13.31 -5.95 -10.47
CA ALA A 143 12.25 -5.09 -9.95
C ALA A 143 10.85 -5.68 -10.22
N THR A 144 10.61 -6.14 -11.44
CA THR A 144 9.29 -6.61 -11.88
C THR A 144 8.93 -7.97 -11.26
N GLU A 145 9.81 -8.95 -11.36
CA GLU A 145 9.60 -10.28 -10.79
C GLU A 145 9.49 -10.22 -9.26
N GLY A 146 10.34 -9.41 -8.61
CA GLY A 146 10.28 -9.22 -7.18
C GLY A 146 8.97 -8.60 -6.72
N ALA A 147 8.48 -7.57 -7.42
CA ALA A 147 7.21 -6.93 -7.09
C ALA A 147 6.03 -7.91 -7.21
N LEU A 148 5.96 -8.68 -8.31
CA LEU A 148 4.89 -9.67 -8.51
C LEU A 148 4.94 -10.79 -7.47
N HIS A 149 6.13 -11.30 -7.17
CA HIS A 149 6.32 -12.39 -6.21
C HIS A 149 5.91 -12.01 -4.79
N GLU A 150 6.27 -10.80 -4.33
CA GLU A 150 5.94 -10.36 -2.97
C GLU A 150 4.48 -9.90 -2.81
N LEU A 151 3.78 -9.56 -3.91
CA LEU A 151 2.38 -9.17 -3.88
C LEU A 151 1.43 -10.36 -3.65
N ILE A 152 1.78 -11.55 -4.16
CA ILE A 152 0.93 -12.75 -4.07
C ILE A 152 0.62 -13.15 -2.62
N PRO A 153 1.59 -13.33 -1.70
CA PRO A 153 1.30 -13.74 -0.33
C PRO A 153 0.52 -12.68 0.44
N ALA A 154 0.77 -11.39 0.18
CA ALA A 154 0.02 -10.31 0.80
C ALA A 154 -1.45 -10.30 0.33
N GLY A 155 -1.69 -10.47 -0.96
CA GLY A 155 -3.06 -10.57 -1.50
C GLY A 155 -3.81 -11.80 -0.99
N LEU A 156 -3.13 -12.95 -0.90
CA LEU A 156 -3.70 -14.18 -0.35
C LEU A 156 -4.07 -14.02 1.14
N LEU A 157 -3.28 -13.30 1.93
CA LEU A 157 -3.61 -13.03 3.34
C LEU A 157 -4.99 -12.40 3.47
N ALA A 158 -5.30 -11.38 2.68
CA ALA A 158 -6.57 -10.68 2.76
C ALA A 158 -7.76 -11.60 2.41
N ILE A 159 -7.63 -12.41 1.37
CA ILE A 159 -8.65 -13.36 0.94
C ILE A 159 -8.83 -14.47 1.99
N VAL A 160 -7.73 -15.09 2.41
CA VAL A 160 -7.75 -16.22 3.37
C VAL A 160 -8.30 -15.77 4.73
N ALA A 161 -7.91 -14.58 5.22
CA ALA A 161 -8.46 -14.03 6.45
C ALA A 161 -9.99 -13.86 6.38
N THR A 162 -10.50 -13.32 5.27
CA THR A 162 -11.95 -13.17 5.04
C THR A 162 -12.66 -14.53 5.06
N VAL A 163 -12.11 -15.51 4.35
CA VAL A 163 -12.67 -16.86 4.27
C VAL A 163 -12.69 -17.53 5.63
N ILE A 164 -11.59 -17.47 6.37
CA ILE A 164 -11.49 -18.07 7.71
C ILE A 164 -12.49 -17.43 8.68
N VAL A 165 -12.55 -16.10 8.73
CA VAL A 165 -13.50 -15.39 9.63
C VAL A 165 -14.93 -15.74 9.28
N GLY A 166 -15.27 -15.82 7.99
CA GLY A 166 -16.61 -16.17 7.55
C GLY A 166 -17.04 -17.59 7.92
N PHE A 167 -16.14 -18.57 7.78
CA PHE A 167 -16.45 -19.95 8.19
C PHE A 167 -16.49 -20.15 9.71
N ILE A 168 -15.71 -19.38 10.47
CA ILE A 168 -15.72 -19.47 11.93
C ILE A 168 -16.96 -18.77 12.51
N GLY A 169 -17.13 -17.50 12.23
CA GLY A 169 -18.12 -16.64 12.91
C GLY A 169 -19.31 -16.22 12.05
N GLY A 170 -19.40 -16.72 10.82
CA GLY A 170 -20.54 -16.49 9.93
C GLY A 170 -20.74 -15.02 9.52
N PRO A 171 -21.96 -14.69 9.10
CA PRO A 171 -22.27 -13.35 8.59
C PRO A 171 -22.04 -12.22 9.57
N LEU A 172 -22.26 -12.42 10.84
CA LEU A 172 -22.06 -11.40 11.89
C LEU A 172 -20.58 -11.07 12.07
N ALA A 173 -19.72 -12.10 12.12
CA ALA A 173 -18.28 -11.90 12.21
C ALA A 173 -17.72 -11.18 10.99
N ILE A 174 -18.20 -11.50 9.79
CA ILE A 174 -17.80 -10.79 8.54
C ILE A 174 -18.25 -9.33 8.58
N GLY A 175 -19.44 -9.03 9.07
CA GLY A 175 -19.88 -7.63 9.23
C GLY A 175 -18.93 -6.83 10.11
N GLY A 176 -18.56 -7.40 11.28
CA GLY A 176 -17.54 -6.83 12.15
C GLY A 176 -16.18 -6.73 11.49
N PHE A 177 -15.74 -7.78 10.79
CA PHE A 177 -14.47 -7.85 10.07
C PHE A 177 -14.35 -6.74 8.99
N LEU A 178 -15.40 -6.54 8.22
CA LEU A 178 -15.45 -5.46 7.22
C LEU A 178 -15.33 -4.09 7.89
N LEU A 179 -16.07 -3.86 8.98
CA LEU A 179 -16.01 -2.59 9.72
C LEU A 179 -14.60 -2.32 10.26
N GLY A 180 -13.99 -3.29 10.93
CA GLY A 180 -12.63 -3.18 11.47
C GLY A 180 -11.61 -2.92 10.36
N ASN A 181 -11.69 -3.67 9.25
CA ASN A 181 -10.81 -3.54 8.10
C ASN A 181 -10.92 -2.16 7.43
N ILE A 182 -12.13 -1.62 7.27
CA ILE A 182 -12.37 -0.30 6.70
C ILE A 182 -11.73 0.78 7.58
N VAL A 183 -12.06 0.81 8.86
CA VAL A 183 -11.64 1.88 9.77
C VAL A 183 -10.12 1.91 9.90
N SER A 184 -9.50 0.77 10.22
CA SER A 184 -8.04 0.71 10.37
C SER A 184 -7.32 0.94 9.05
N GLY A 185 -7.83 0.36 7.96
CA GLY A 185 -7.24 0.50 6.63
C GLY A 185 -7.27 1.92 6.11
N LEU A 186 -8.39 2.65 6.27
CA LEU A 186 -8.48 4.06 5.89
C LEU A 186 -7.48 4.92 6.66
N LEU A 187 -7.41 4.74 7.99
CA LEU A 187 -6.48 5.49 8.82
C LEU A 187 -5.02 5.22 8.45
N LEU A 188 -4.65 3.93 8.26
CA LEU A 188 -3.30 3.55 7.85
C LEU A 188 -2.95 4.07 6.45
N ALA A 189 -3.86 3.94 5.47
CA ALA A 189 -3.61 4.42 4.12
C ALA A 189 -3.41 5.94 4.06
N LEU A 190 -4.23 6.71 4.78
CA LEU A 190 -4.07 8.16 4.91
C LEU A 190 -2.77 8.51 5.60
N PHE A 191 -2.48 7.88 6.74
CA PHE A 191 -1.24 8.12 7.47
C PHE A 191 -0.01 7.84 6.62
N MET A 192 0.09 6.67 6.01
CA MET A 192 1.25 6.26 5.23
C MET A 192 1.45 7.16 4.00
N SER A 193 0.38 7.49 3.29
CA SER A 193 0.46 8.35 2.11
C SER A 193 0.91 9.77 2.45
N ASN A 194 0.38 10.35 3.53
CA ASN A 194 0.73 11.71 3.94
C ASN A 194 2.10 11.78 4.60
N ALA A 195 2.41 10.87 5.51
CA ALA A 195 3.72 10.84 6.19
C ALA A 195 4.86 10.62 5.20
N GLY A 196 4.72 9.67 4.28
CA GLY A 196 5.73 9.40 3.25
C GLY A 196 5.96 10.60 2.33
N GLY A 197 4.88 11.26 1.86
CA GLY A 197 4.98 12.48 1.05
C GLY A 197 5.63 13.65 1.78
N LEU A 198 5.34 13.79 3.08
CA LEU A 198 5.95 14.83 3.91
C LEU A 198 7.46 14.60 4.10
N TRP A 199 7.90 13.37 4.35
CA TRP A 199 9.31 13.06 4.53
C TRP A 199 10.12 13.29 3.25
N ASP A 200 9.61 12.90 2.10
CA ASP A 200 10.24 13.16 0.81
C ASP A 200 10.36 14.68 0.54
N ASN A 201 9.27 15.43 0.71
CA ASN A 201 9.32 16.88 0.55
C ASN A 201 10.24 17.58 1.56
N SER A 202 10.36 17.05 2.78
CA SER A 202 11.31 17.56 3.78
C SER A 202 12.77 17.36 3.33
N LYS A 203 13.08 16.20 2.73
CA LYS A 203 14.39 15.95 2.13
C LYS A 203 14.69 16.96 1.03
N LYS A 204 13.76 17.15 0.09
CA LYS A 204 13.89 18.11 -1.02
C LYS A 204 14.06 19.56 -0.53
N TYR A 205 13.32 19.96 0.50
CA TYR A 205 13.46 21.26 1.12
C TYR A 205 14.88 21.50 1.66
N ILE A 206 15.46 20.50 2.31
CA ILE A 206 16.84 20.58 2.81
C ILE A 206 17.82 20.59 1.64
N GLU A 207 17.62 19.77 0.63
CA GLU A 207 18.47 19.70 -0.57
C GLU A 207 18.49 21.00 -1.38
N ALA A 208 17.42 21.80 -1.29
CA ALA A 208 17.35 23.13 -1.88
C ALA A 208 18.21 24.19 -1.15
N GLY A 209 18.95 23.82 -0.09
CA GLY A 209 19.88 24.67 0.63
C GLY A 209 19.41 25.10 2.03
N ASN A 210 18.19 24.68 2.44
CA ASN A 210 17.70 24.98 3.78
C ASN A 210 18.34 24.04 4.83
N GLU A 211 18.31 24.43 6.11
CA GLU A 211 18.79 23.61 7.24
C GLU A 211 20.23 23.05 7.06
N GLY A 212 21.08 23.79 6.36
CA GLY A 212 22.47 23.46 6.07
C GLY A 212 22.69 22.68 4.77
N GLY A 213 21.66 22.39 3.98
CA GLY A 213 21.74 21.83 2.64
C GLY A 213 22.23 20.37 2.58
N LYS A 214 22.57 19.95 1.37
CA LYS A 214 23.07 18.58 1.09
C LYS A 214 24.33 18.26 1.93
N GLY A 215 24.36 17.08 2.54
CA GLY A 215 25.47 16.59 3.36
C GLY A 215 25.39 17.01 4.81
N SER A 216 24.51 17.93 5.21
CA SER A 216 24.29 18.32 6.60
C SER A 216 23.74 17.17 7.45
N ARG A 217 23.74 17.35 8.76
CA ARG A 217 23.12 16.38 9.69
C ARG A 217 21.62 16.28 9.45
N ALA A 218 20.95 17.41 9.18
CA ALA A 218 19.54 17.44 8.83
C ALA A 218 19.27 16.66 7.54
N HIS A 219 20.10 16.83 6.50
CA HIS A 219 19.98 16.06 5.25
C HIS A 219 20.07 14.56 5.49
N LYS A 220 21.05 14.10 6.26
CA LYS A 220 21.21 12.66 6.56
C LYS A 220 19.98 12.08 7.27
N ALA A 221 19.42 12.83 8.24
CA ALA A 221 18.20 12.42 8.93
C ALA A 221 16.98 12.39 7.98
N ALA A 222 16.86 13.40 7.10
CA ALA A 222 15.78 13.47 6.11
C ALA A 222 15.86 12.32 5.09
N VAL A 223 17.05 11.94 4.63
CA VAL A 223 17.27 10.77 3.76
C VAL A 223 16.80 9.48 4.43
N THR A 224 17.08 9.31 5.73
CA THR A 224 16.58 8.15 6.49
C THR A 224 15.06 8.16 6.56
N GLY A 225 14.43 9.31 6.82
CA GLY A 225 12.97 9.46 6.83
C GLY A 225 12.35 9.16 5.47
N ASP A 226 12.94 9.65 4.40
CA ASP A 226 12.51 9.40 3.02
C ASP A 226 12.61 7.91 2.65
N THR A 227 13.70 7.24 3.03
CA THR A 227 13.88 5.79 2.81
C THR A 227 12.75 4.96 3.44
N VAL A 228 12.26 5.37 4.61
CA VAL A 228 11.08 4.74 5.25
C VAL A 228 9.79 5.21 4.59
N GLY A 229 9.73 6.48 4.20
CA GLY A 229 8.55 7.10 3.62
C GLY A 229 8.18 6.61 2.23
N ASP A 230 9.16 6.26 1.41
CA ASP A 230 8.93 5.78 0.05
C ASP A 230 8.07 4.51 -0.01
N PRO A 231 8.37 3.43 0.72
CA PRO A 231 7.47 2.28 0.82
C PRO A 231 6.07 2.64 1.37
N PHE A 232 5.98 3.61 2.27
CA PHE A 232 4.71 4.07 2.82
C PHE A 232 3.85 4.72 1.75
N LYS A 233 4.39 5.74 1.05
CA LYS A 233 3.62 6.55 0.10
C LYS A 233 3.38 5.84 -1.23
N ASP A 234 4.31 4.99 -1.67
CA ASP A 234 4.31 4.43 -3.02
C ASP A 234 3.90 2.97 -3.10
N THR A 235 3.94 2.23 -1.99
CA THR A 235 3.58 0.81 -1.95
C THR A 235 2.47 0.53 -0.96
N ALA A 236 2.71 0.61 0.34
CA ALA A 236 1.77 0.16 1.37
C ALA A 236 0.49 1.00 1.39
N GLY A 237 0.59 2.33 1.48
CA GLY A 237 -0.58 3.21 1.53
C GLY A 237 -1.56 3.02 0.38
N PRO A 238 -1.13 3.10 -0.90
CA PRO A 238 -1.99 2.84 -2.05
C PRO A 238 -2.58 1.44 -2.11
N SER A 239 -1.82 0.43 -1.69
CA SER A 239 -2.24 -0.98 -1.77
C SER A 239 -3.31 -1.34 -0.75
N ILE A 240 -3.31 -0.71 0.43
CA ILE A 240 -4.36 -0.89 1.45
C ILE A 240 -5.74 -0.56 0.86
N ASN A 241 -5.86 0.50 0.05
CA ASN A 241 -7.11 0.86 -0.59
C ASN A 241 -7.67 -0.31 -1.44
N THR A 242 -6.82 -0.93 -2.25
CA THR A 242 -7.20 -2.10 -3.05
C THR A 242 -7.52 -3.30 -2.15
N GLN A 243 -6.75 -3.53 -1.10
CA GLN A 243 -6.97 -4.62 -0.14
C GLN A 243 -8.36 -4.52 0.53
N ILE A 244 -8.77 -3.33 0.98
CA ILE A 244 -10.11 -3.11 1.58
C ILE A 244 -11.22 -3.49 0.58
N THR A 245 -11.07 -3.09 -0.68
CA THR A 245 -12.04 -3.40 -1.73
C THR A 245 -12.10 -4.89 -2.02
N VAL A 246 -10.96 -5.56 -2.14
CA VAL A 246 -10.89 -7.03 -2.38
C VAL A 246 -11.56 -7.80 -1.26
N VAL A 247 -11.28 -7.46 -0.01
CA VAL A 247 -11.92 -8.08 1.18
C VAL A 247 -13.43 -7.94 1.10
N SER A 248 -13.94 -6.75 0.80
CA SER A 248 -15.39 -6.49 0.71
C SER A 248 -16.05 -7.28 -0.42
N LEU A 249 -15.39 -7.39 -1.58
CA LEU A 249 -15.88 -8.19 -2.70
C LEU A 249 -15.90 -9.68 -2.37
N VAL A 250 -14.85 -10.21 -1.76
CA VAL A 250 -14.79 -11.62 -1.34
C VAL A 250 -15.88 -11.93 -0.32
N ALA A 251 -16.09 -11.05 0.65
CA ALA A 251 -17.16 -11.19 1.64
C ALA A 251 -18.55 -11.25 0.98
N SER A 252 -18.84 -10.35 0.04
CA SER A 252 -20.12 -10.33 -0.68
C SER A 252 -20.31 -11.57 -1.56
N LEU A 253 -19.26 -11.99 -2.28
CA LEU A 253 -19.33 -13.19 -3.12
C LEU A 253 -19.59 -14.47 -2.33
N LEU A 254 -19.12 -14.55 -1.09
CA LEU A 254 -19.28 -15.71 -0.23
C LEU A 254 -20.39 -15.55 0.82
N ALA A 255 -21.18 -14.49 0.76
CA ALA A 255 -22.22 -14.19 1.75
C ALA A 255 -23.21 -15.34 1.93
N SER A 256 -23.68 -15.94 0.84
CA SER A 256 -24.60 -17.09 0.86
C SER A 256 -23.97 -18.35 1.48
N VAL A 257 -22.68 -18.55 1.23
CA VAL A 257 -21.93 -19.69 1.80
C VAL A 257 -21.79 -19.52 3.30
N PHE A 258 -21.41 -18.34 3.77
CA PHE A 258 -21.25 -18.03 5.19
C PHE A 258 -22.59 -18.10 5.96
N ALA A 259 -23.70 -17.72 5.31
CA ALA A 259 -25.05 -17.83 5.86
C ALA A 259 -25.51 -19.30 6.03
N ALA A 260 -25.04 -20.18 5.13
CA ALA A 260 -25.42 -21.60 5.15
C ALA A 260 -24.48 -22.44 6.04
N ILE A 261 -23.18 -22.15 6.03
CA ILE A 261 -22.15 -23.00 6.63
C ILE A 261 -21.20 -22.13 7.46
N SER A 262 -21.46 -22.05 8.77
CA SER A 262 -20.56 -21.39 9.73
C SER A 262 -20.56 -22.18 11.03
N LEU A 263 -19.46 -22.09 11.81
CA LEU A 263 -19.33 -22.84 13.06
C LEU A 263 -20.13 -22.22 14.20
N PHE A 264 -20.23 -20.89 14.24
CA PHE A 264 -20.85 -20.13 15.33
C PHE A 264 -21.90 -19.11 14.84
N GLY A 265 -22.35 -19.18 13.58
CA GLY A 265 -23.30 -18.25 13.00
C GLY A 265 -24.58 -18.90 12.45
#